data_188e8c70254435fa21d232c2eeb58a7f
#
_entry.id   188e8c70254435fa21d232c2eeb58a7f
#
_cell.length_a   1.000
_cell.length_b   1.000
_cell.length_c   1.000
_cell.angle_alpha   90.00
_cell.angle_beta   90.00
_cell.angle_gamma   90.00
#
_symmetry.space_group_name_H-M   'P 1'
#
loop_
_entity.id
_entity.type
_entity.pdbx_description
1 polymer ?
#
loop_
_entity_poly.entity_id
_entity_poly.type
_entity_poly.pdbx_seq_one_letter_code
_entity_poly.pdbx_strand_id
1 'polypeptide(L)'
;MKRLIIFCLFAVITIASAMAQIPAEVKDVLKKCDEKMASYNTPAGTVIEANMKMKVSMFSLNGAIKMYAKNKKFFTTMSLNAMKEEMMKIEIGFDGKQKWEYVTASGDNKKDTLKITKTQNSENAFGVKNGYEKDYKKAKMKVSGRYYEITFSGPMKKDISKKTTVKIDKESYLLREYSVDENMAGFPGKITLTITKLTRGCSDNWFKLDMNRYKNAVVVRR
;
A
#
# COMPACT_ATOMS: atom_id res chain seq x y z
N MET A 1 22.43 36.34 -33.70
CA MET A 1 22.01 34.91 -33.80
C MET A 1 22.85 33.95 -32.94
N LYS A 2 24.18 33.99 -32.91
CA LYS A 2 25.00 33.05 -32.08
C LYS A 2 24.75 33.14 -30.56
N ARG A 3 24.44 34.32 -30.01
CA ARG A 3 24.15 34.49 -28.57
C ARG A 3 22.79 33.95 -28.15
N LEU A 4 21.81 33.90 -29.05
CA LEU A 4 20.48 33.36 -28.78
C LEU A 4 20.50 31.81 -28.68
N ILE A 5 21.34 31.17 -29.50
CA ILE A 5 21.50 29.71 -29.50
C ILE A 5 22.16 29.21 -28.20
N ILE A 6 23.13 29.94 -27.66
CA ILE A 6 23.78 29.60 -26.36
C ILE A 6 22.79 29.74 -25.22
N PHE A 7 21.90 30.76 -25.26
CA PHE A 7 20.89 30.92 -24.21
C PHE A 7 19.84 29.80 -24.23
N CYS A 8 19.43 29.33 -25.42
CA CYS A 8 18.53 28.17 -25.56
C CYS A 8 19.19 26.88 -25.15
N LEU A 9 20.49 26.68 -25.38
CA LEU A 9 21.22 25.51 -24.92
C LEU A 9 21.33 25.46 -23.38
N PHE A 10 21.60 26.62 -22.73
CA PHE A 10 21.62 26.70 -21.27
C PHE A 10 20.22 26.51 -20.67
N ALA A 11 19.16 27.01 -21.30
CA ALA A 11 17.79 26.79 -20.85
C ALA A 11 17.36 25.31 -20.97
N VAL A 12 17.81 24.61 -22.00
CA VAL A 12 17.55 23.18 -22.18
C VAL A 12 18.31 22.34 -21.13
N ILE A 13 19.55 22.70 -20.78
CA ILE A 13 20.34 22.01 -19.74
C ILE A 13 19.74 22.25 -18.34
N THR A 14 19.21 23.45 -18.06
CA THR A 14 18.54 23.73 -16.78
C THR A 14 17.17 23.08 -16.65
N ILE A 15 16.46 22.85 -17.77
CA ILE A 15 15.18 22.11 -17.75
C ILE A 15 15.42 20.61 -17.59
N ALA A 16 16.49 20.05 -18.17
CA ALA A 16 16.86 18.65 -17.99
C ALA A 16 17.27 18.31 -16.56
N SER A 17 17.80 19.26 -15.79
CA SER A 17 18.17 19.08 -14.39
C SER A 17 16.98 19.18 -13.40
N ALA A 18 15.80 19.59 -13.88
CA ALA A 18 14.57 19.65 -13.07
C ALA A 18 13.76 18.33 -13.08
N MET A 19 14.17 17.34 -13.88
CA MET A 19 13.49 16.02 -13.89
C MET A 19 13.96 15.17 -12.70
N ALA A 20 13.03 14.94 -11.78
CA ALA A 20 12.98 13.91 -10.76
C ALA A 20 14.32 13.43 -10.20
N GLN A 21 14.89 14.13 -9.24
CA GLN A 21 16.07 13.63 -8.55
C GLN A 21 15.67 13.08 -7.18
N ILE A 22 15.32 11.79 -7.16
CA ILE A 22 15.37 11.06 -5.89
C ILE A 22 16.85 10.87 -5.55
N PRO A 23 17.33 11.36 -4.40
CA PRO A 23 18.72 11.26 -4.00
C PRO A 23 19.24 9.82 -4.01
N ALA A 24 20.50 9.61 -4.38
CA ALA A 24 21.09 8.26 -4.45
C ALA A 24 21.02 7.51 -3.12
N GLU A 25 21.20 8.21 -2.00
CA GLU A 25 21.07 7.66 -0.65
C GLU A 25 19.65 7.14 -0.36
N VAL A 26 18.60 7.83 -0.85
CA VAL A 26 17.22 7.37 -0.73
C VAL A 26 17.01 6.08 -1.52
N LYS A 27 17.55 6.02 -2.75
CA LYS A 27 17.45 4.83 -3.60
C LYS A 27 18.13 3.62 -2.96
N ASP A 28 19.30 3.82 -2.34
CA ASP A 28 20.02 2.75 -1.65
C ASP A 28 19.21 2.19 -0.46
N VAL A 29 18.66 3.07 0.38
CA VAL A 29 17.81 2.67 1.51
C VAL A 29 16.56 1.93 1.04
N LEU A 30 15.88 2.42 -0.01
CA LEU A 30 14.72 1.77 -0.58
C LEU A 30 15.07 0.39 -1.14
N LYS A 31 16.17 0.27 -1.90
CA LYS A 31 16.64 -1.00 -2.44
C LYS A 31 16.86 -2.04 -1.33
N LYS A 32 17.58 -1.66 -0.27
CA LYS A 32 17.80 -2.54 0.88
C LYS A 32 16.50 -2.95 1.57
N CYS A 33 15.55 -2.01 1.68
CA CYS A 33 14.21 -2.30 2.21
C CYS A 33 13.50 -3.34 1.35
N ASP A 34 13.52 -3.19 0.04
CA ASP A 34 12.86 -4.11 -0.89
C ASP A 34 13.46 -5.50 -0.87
N GLU A 35 14.80 -5.58 -0.88
CA GLU A 35 15.52 -6.85 -0.75
C GLU A 35 15.15 -7.53 0.57
N LYS A 36 15.06 -6.77 1.66
CA LYS A 36 14.67 -7.30 2.96
C LYS A 36 13.22 -7.76 3.00
N MET A 37 12.29 -6.96 2.48
CA MET A 37 10.89 -7.34 2.39
C MET A 37 10.69 -8.56 1.48
N ALA A 38 11.39 -8.61 0.35
CA ALA A 38 11.35 -9.75 -0.56
C ALA A 38 11.87 -11.05 0.09
N SER A 39 12.80 -10.97 1.03
CA SER A 39 13.31 -12.14 1.77
C SER A 39 12.25 -12.84 2.63
N TYR A 40 11.12 -12.20 2.87
CA TYR A 40 9.97 -12.80 3.54
C TYR A 40 9.04 -13.53 2.57
N ASN A 41 9.12 -13.27 1.27
CA ASN A 41 8.33 -14.00 0.27
C ASN A 41 8.92 -15.41 0.06
N THR A 42 8.60 -16.31 0.96
CA THR A 42 9.13 -17.68 0.99
C THR A 42 8.08 -18.69 0.51
N PRO A 43 8.50 -19.90 0.07
CA PRO A 43 7.56 -21.00 -0.24
C PRO A 43 6.66 -21.39 0.94
N ALA A 44 7.10 -21.16 2.18
CA ALA A 44 6.30 -21.37 3.38
C ALA A 44 5.19 -20.33 3.56
N GLY A 45 5.27 -19.22 2.81
CA GLY A 45 4.36 -18.09 2.89
C GLY A 45 4.82 -17.02 3.87
N THR A 46 4.06 -15.93 3.93
CA THR A 46 4.32 -14.76 4.76
C THR A 46 3.03 -14.25 5.37
N VAL A 47 3.10 -13.75 6.60
CA VAL A 47 2.01 -13.04 7.26
C VAL A 47 2.49 -11.65 7.65
N ILE A 48 1.71 -10.63 7.29
CA ILE A 48 1.90 -9.24 7.72
C ILE A 48 0.68 -8.82 8.54
N GLU A 49 0.93 -8.28 9.72
CA GLU A 49 -0.08 -7.64 10.55
C GLU A 49 0.27 -6.15 10.66
N ALA A 50 -0.72 -5.29 10.46
CA ALA A 50 -0.55 -3.85 10.52
C ALA A 50 -1.76 -3.19 11.17
N ASN A 51 -1.52 -2.14 11.92
CA ASN A 51 -2.55 -1.23 12.37
C ASN A 51 -2.75 -0.16 11.31
N MET A 52 -4.01 0.22 11.09
CA MET A 52 -4.39 1.30 10.20
C MET A 52 -5.00 2.43 11.01
N LYS A 53 -4.59 3.64 10.68
CA LYS A 53 -5.22 4.87 11.18
C LYS A 53 -5.59 5.75 10.00
N MET A 54 -6.87 6.08 9.90
CA MET A 54 -7.39 6.99 8.89
C MET A 54 -7.87 8.25 9.61
N LYS A 55 -7.37 9.41 9.18
CA LYS A 55 -7.83 10.72 9.64
C LYS A 55 -8.45 11.45 8.46
N VAL A 56 -9.69 11.92 8.62
CA VAL A 56 -10.39 12.73 7.62
C VAL A 56 -10.99 13.91 8.35
N SER A 57 -10.47 15.12 8.12
CA SER A 57 -10.90 16.31 8.85
C SER A 57 -10.82 16.08 10.37
N MET A 58 -11.95 16.17 11.08
CA MET A 58 -12.04 15.94 12.52
C MET A 58 -12.25 14.48 12.93
N PHE A 59 -12.52 13.59 11.98
CA PHE A 59 -12.80 12.19 12.27
C PHE A 59 -11.52 11.34 12.22
N SER A 60 -11.45 10.36 13.11
CA SER A 60 -10.37 9.36 13.10
C SER A 60 -10.99 7.96 13.20
N LEU A 61 -10.66 7.11 12.21
CA LEU A 61 -10.97 5.69 12.23
C LEU A 61 -9.68 4.91 12.49
N ASN A 62 -9.81 3.87 13.29
CA ASN A 62 -8.73 2.92 13.50
C ASN A 62 -9.12 1.60 12.86
N GLY A 63 -8.13 0.81 12.48
CA GLY A 63 -8.37 -0.48 11.88
C GLY A 63 -7.18 -1.41 12.02
N ALA A 64 -7.37 -2.63 11.57
CA ALA A 64 -6.33 -3.63 11.50
C ALA A 64 -6.34 -4.27 10.11
N ILE A 65 -5.14 -4.57 9.62
CA ILE A 65 -4.94 -5.32 8.39
C ILE A 65 -4.15 -6.56 8.71
N LYS A 66 -4.58 -7.69 8.18
CA LYS A 66 -3.81 -8.93 8.21
C LYS A 66 -3.75 -9.52 6.82
N MET A 67 -2.53 -9.73 6.33
CA MET A 67 -2.27 -10.23 4.98
C MET A 67 -1.52 -11.55 5.08
N TYR A 68 -1.95 -12.49 4.27
CA TYR A 68 -1.31 -13.79 4.06
C TYR A 68 -0.93 -13.89 2.59
N ALA A 69 0.27 -14.32 2.28
CA ALA A 69 0.67 -14.58 0.91
C ALA A 69 1.58 -15.81 0.80
N LYS A 70 1.40 -16.56 -0.28
CA LYS A 70 2.18 -17.75 -0.60
C LYS A 70 2.05 -18.08 -2.09
N ASN A 71 3.15 -18.19 -2.82
CA ASN A 71 3.15 -18.69 -4.21
C ASN A 71 2.12 -18.00 -5.11
N LYS A 72 2.09 -16.70 -5.25
CA LYS A 72 1.11 -15.93 -6.02
C LYS A 72 -0.31 -15.91 -5.46
N LYS A 73 -0.62 -16.68 -4.41
CA LYS A 73 -1.91 -16.62 -3.70
C LYS A 73 -1.84 -15.59 -2.61
N PHE A 74 -2.96 -14.97 -2.28
CA PHE A 74 -3.05 -14.07 -1.15
C PHE A 74 -4.44 -14.09 -0.50
N PHE A 75 -4.48 -13.70 0.76
CA PHE A 75 -5.68 -13.38 1.49
C PHE A 75 -5.41 -12.18 2.40
N THR A 76 -6.28 -11.20 2.34
CA THR A 76 -6.18 -9.99 3.17
C THR A 76 -7.50 -9.78 3.88
N THR A 77 -7.44 -9.51 5.16
CA THR A 77 -8.58 -9.01 5.93
C THR A 77 -8.25 -7.62 6.46
N MET A 78 -9.22 -6.72 6.37
CA MET A 78 -9.14 -5.37 6.87
C MET A 78 -10.42 -5.07 7.64
N SER A 79 -10.27 -4.52 8.84
CA SER A 79 -11.39 -3.98 9.62
C SER A 79 -11.17 -2.48 9.86
N LEU A 80 -12.27 -1.73 9.87
CA LEU A 80 -12.33 -0.33 10.24
C LEU A 80 -13.28 -0.16 11.40
N ASN A 81 -12.83 0.51 12.44
CA ASN A 81 -13.57 0.72 13.68
C ASN A 81 -13.73 2.22 13.94
N ALA A 82 -14.93 2.62 14.37
CA ALA A 82 -15.22 3.91 14.95
C ALA A 82 -15.76 3.71 16.36
N MET A 83 -15.27 4.46 17.33
CA MET A 83 -15.73 4.41 18.74
C MET A 83 -15.82 2.98 19.34
N LYS A 84 -14.89 2.09 18.95
CA LYS A 84 -14.81 0.66 19.34
C LYS A 84 -15.79 -0.28 18.63
N GLU A 85 -16.64 0.20 17.73
CA GLU A 85 -17.52 -0.64 16.90
C GLU A 85 -16.91 -0.89 15.52
N GLU A 86 -17.04 -2.12 15.02
CA GLU A 86 -16.63 -2.46 13.66
C GLU A 86 -17.63 -1.84 12.68
N MET A 87 -17.15 -0.83 11.92
CA MET A 87 -17.94 -0.13 10.91
C MET A 87 -17.93 -0.87 9.58
N MET A 88 -16.83 -1.51 9.25
CA MET A 88 -16.64 -2.16 7.97
C MET A 88 -15.58 -3.24 8.09
N LYS A 89 -15.84 -4.37 7.45
CA LYS A 89 -14.85 -5.42 7.23
C LYS A 89 -14.74 -5.71 5.74
N ILE A 90 -13.52 -5.82 5.27
CA ILE A 90 -13.23 -6.20 3.88
C ILE A 90 -12.32 -7.42 3.92
N GLU A 91 -12.63 -8.43 3.12
CA GLU A 91 -11.77 -9.57 2.89
C GLU A 91 -11.54 -9.72 1.39
N ILE A 92 -10.28 -9.82 0.98
CA ILE A 92 -9.89 -10.01 -0.42
C ILE A 92 -9.00 -11.23 -0.49
N GLY A 93 -9.33 -12.17 -1.35
CA GLY A 93 -8.51 -13.35 -1.55
C GLY A 93 -8.31 -13.68 -3.01
N PHE A 94 -7.25 -14.44 -3.27
CA PHE A 94 -6.90 -14.99 -4.57
C PHE A 94 -6.26 -16.38 -4.40
N ASP A 95 -6.81 -17.39 -5.04
CA ASP A 95 -6.35 -18.78 -4.93
C ASP A 95 -5.44 -19.24 -6.08
N GLY A 96 -5.12 -18.33 -7.00
CA GLY A 96 -4.38 -18.62 -8.23
C GLY A 96 -5.26 -18.74 -9.49
N LYS A 97 -6.60 -18.78 -9.33
CA LYS A 97 -7.57 -18.93 -10.43
C LYS A 97 -8.70 -17.93 -10.36
N GLN A 98 -9.12 -17.57 -9.16
CA GLN A 98 -10.22 -16.64 -8.92
C GLN A 98 -9.86 -15.68 -7.77
N LYS A 99 -10.34 -14.45 -7.90
CA LYS A 99 -10.32 -13.42 -6.87
C LYS A 99 -11.70 -13.34 -6.24
N TRP A 100 -11.75 -13.18 -4.93
CA TRP A 100 -12.99 -12.82 -4.23
C TRP A 100 -12.78 -11.59 -3.36
N GLU A 101 -13.84 -10.85 -3.18
CA GLU A 101 -13.91 -9.65 -2.38
C GLU A 101 -15.21 -9.69 -1.58
N TYR A 102 -15.10 -9.70 -0.27
CA TYR A 102 -16.22 -9.64 0.65
C TYR A 102 -16.18 -8.33 1.39
N VAL A 103 -17.34 -7.66 1.45
CA VAL A 103 -17.50 -6.39 2.14
C VAL A 103 -18.73 -6.49 3.02
N THR A 104 -18.57 -6.22 4.32
CA THR A 104 -19.72 -6.07 5.21
C THR A 104 -20.43 -4.77 4.94
N ALA A 105 -21.75 -4.82 4.94
CA ALA A 105 -22.58 -3.64 4.81
C ALA A 105 -22.78 -2.98 6.18
N SER A 106 -22.67 -1.65 6.23
CA SER A 106 -23.06 -0.87 7.39
C SER A 106 -24.43 -0.24 7.17
N GLY A 107 -25.34 -0.36 8.17
CA GLY A 107 -26.70 0.22 8.17
C GLY A 107 -27.83 -0.79 7.97
N ASP A 108 -29.02 -0.41 8.44
CA ASP A 108 -30.20 -1.24 8.64
C ASP A 108 -30.68 -1.79 7.35
N ASN A 109 -30.67 -2.37 6.53
CA ASN A 109 -31.18 -2.94 5.28
C ASN A 109 -30.11 -3.23 4.22
N LYS A 110 -28.84 -3.08 4.53
CA LYS A 110 -27.78 -3.46 3.61
C LYS A 110 -27.36 -4.92 3.85
N LYS A 111 -27.09 -5.63 2.77
CA LYS A 111 -26.58 -7.00 2.83
C LYS A 111 -25.11 -7.03 2.51
N ASP A 112 -24.38 -7.86 3.22
CA ASP A 112 -23.00 -8.16 2.89
C ASP A 112 -22.88 -8.63 1.45
N THR A 113 -21.79 -8.29 0.79
CA THR A 113 -21.59 -8.62 -0.62
C THR A 113 -20.32 -9.45 -0.78
N LEU A 114 -20.44 -10.57 -1.51
CA LEU A 114 -19.32 -11.39 -1.96
C LEU A 114 -19.22 -11.33 -3.48
N LYS A 115 -18.21 -10.67 -4.00
CA LYS A 115 -17.92 -10.62 -5.43
C LYS A 115 -16.85 -11.64 -5.76
N ILE A 116 -17.11 -12.50 -6.75
CA ILE A 116 -16.16 -13.51 -7.24
C ILE A 116 -15.85 -13.20 -8.71
N THR A 117 -14.58 -13.11 -9.05
CA THR A 117 -14.10 -12.80 -10.40
C THR A 117 -13.09 -13.85 -10.84
N LYS A 118 -13.29 -14.47 -12.01
CA LYS A 118 -12.28 -15.32 -12.62
C LYS A 118 -11.15 -14.43 -13.17
N THR A 119 -9.93 -14.65 -12.76
CA THR A 119 -8.77 -13.89 -13.23
C THR A 119 -7.51 -14.75 -13.15
N GLN A 120 -6.64 -14.60 -14.12
CA GLN A 120 -5.33 -15.23 -14.10
C GLN A 120 -4.23 -14.29 -13.59
N ASN A 121 -4.54 -13.01 -13.42
CA ASN A 121 -3.59 -12.02 -12.96
C ASN A 121 -3.70 -11.84 -11.44
N SER A 122 -2.73 -12.39 -10.71
CA SER A 122 -2.46 -11.92 -9.36
C SER A 122 -1.79 -10.55 -9.49
N GLU A 123 -2.50 -9.48 -9.21
CA GLU A 123 -1.78 -8.28 -8.80
C GLU A 123 -0.99 -8.66 -7.55
N ASN A 124 0.31 -8.38 -7.55
CA ASN A 124 1.20 -8.76 -6.46
C ASN A 124 0.65 -8.22 -5.14
N ALA A 125 0.15 -9.12 -4.30
CA ALA A 125 -0.42 -8.77 -3.00
C ALA A 125 0.60 -8.08 -2.07
N PHE A 126 1.90 -8.30 -2.31
CA PHE A 126 3.02 -7.70 -1.58
C PHE A 126 3.74 -6.61 -2.36
N GLY A 127 3.14 -6.14 -3.44
CA GLY A 127 3.70 -5.03 -4.18
C GLY A 127 3.63 -3.72 -3.38
N VAL A 128 4.53 -3.55 -2.40
CA VAL A 128 5.18 -2.25 -2.30
C VAL A 128 5.96 -2.16 -3.62
N LYS A 129 5.25 -1.84 -4.70
CA LYS A 129 5.89 -1.58 -5.97
C LYS A 129 6.88 -0.47 -5.71
N ASN A 130 8.17 -0.75 -5.94
CA ASN A 130 9.22 0.24 -6.12
C ASN A 130 8.88 1.16 -7.29
N GLY A 131 7.85 1.95 -7.13
CA GLY A 131 7.33 2.88 -8.10
C GLY A 131 7.55 4.31 -7.68
N TYR A 132 8.06 4.54 -6.45
CA TYR A 132 8.22 5.90 -5.95
C TYR A 132 9.02 6.80 -6.87
N GLU A 133 10.05 6.26 -7.53
CA GLU A 133 10.85 6.99 -8.51
C GLU A 133 10.08 7.38 -9.77
N LYS A 134 9.10 6.56 -10.16
CA LYS A 134 8.24 6.78 -11.34
C LYS A 134 6.98 7.59 -10.99
N ASP A 135 6.66 7.65 -9.71
CA ASP A 135 5.41 8.24 -9.22
C ASP A 135 5.61 9.65 -8.65
N TYR A 136 6.82 9.98 -8.18
CA TYR A 136 7.11 11.24 -7.53
C TYR A 136 8.33 11.95 -8.11
N LYS A 137 8.26 13.28 -8.15
CA LYS A 137 9.36 14.16 -8.63
C LYS A 137 10.43 14.40 -7.58
N LYS A 138 10.08 14.28 -6.28
CA LYS A 138 10.97 14.67 -5.18
C LYS A 138 10.87 13.66 -4.04
N ALA A 139 12.02 13.39 -3.42
CA ALA A 139 12.09 12.69 -2.15
C ALA A 139 13.03 13.43 -1.19
N LYS A 140 12.67 13.42 0.09
CA LYS A 140 13.53 13.91 1.18
C LYS A 140 13.63 12.80 2.22
N MET A 141 14.84 12.56 2.71
CA MET A 141 15.11 11.62 3.79
C MET A 141 15.62 12.38 5.01
N LYS A 142 15.15 11.98 6.17
CA LYS A 142 15.72 12.37 7.46
C LYS A 142 15.86 11.15 8.34
N VAL A 143 16.81 11.20 9.25
CA VAL A 143 16.97 10.18 10.31
C VAL A 143 16.15 10.65 11.51
N SER A 144 15.21 9.80 11.97
CA SER A 144 14.36 10.06 13.11
C SER A 144 14.45 8.88 14.08
N GLY A 145 15.27 9.01 15.11
CA GLY A 145 15.59 7.92 16.03
C GLY A 145 16.15 6.70 15.30
N ARG A 146 15.45 5.57 15.41
CA ARG A 146 15.86 4.32 14.75
C ARG A 146 15.38 4.19 13.30
N TYR A 147 14.75 5.21 12.71
CA TYR A 147 14.14 5.11 11.39
C TYR A 147 14.78 6.06 10.38
N TYR A 148 14.88 5.60 9.12
CA TYR A 148 14.89 6.48 7.97
C TYR A 148 13.44 6.87 7.68
N GLU A 149 13.14 8.16 7.71
CA GLU A 149 11.84 8.69 7.31
C GLU A 149 12.00 9.35 5.94
N ILE A 150 11.39 8.73 4.91
CA ILE A 150 11.47 9.19 3.53
C ILE A 150 10.12 9.74 3.13
N THR A 151 10.09 10.99 2.69
CA THR A 151 8.89 11.67 2.21
C THR A 151 8.99 11.93 0.73
N PHE A 152 8.04 11.41 -0.03
CA PHE A 152 7.85 11.64 -1.46
C PHE A 152 6.81 12.71 -1.71
N SER A 153 7.02 13.56 -2.71
CA SER A 153 6.13 14.68 -3.06
C SER A 153 6.23 15.03 -4.54
N GLY A 154 5.23 15.81 -5.02
CA GLY A 154 5.14 16.18 -6.43
C GLY A 154 4.78 14.96 -7.29
N PRO A 155 3.54 14.43 -7.16
CA PRO A 155 3.12 13.27 -7.93
C PRO A 155 3.20 13.54 -9.43
N MET A 156 3.61 12.54 -10.21
CA MET A 156 3.72 12.62 -11.67
C MET A 156 2.39 12.36 -12.38
N LYS A 157 1.43 11.73 -11.67
CA LYS A 157 0.10 11.37 -12.19
C LYS A 157 -0.98 11.87 -11.23
N LYS A 158 -2.20 12.09 -11.76
CA LYS A 158 -3.33 12.61 -10.97
C LYS A 158 -3.88 11.62 -9.95
N ASP A 159 -3.74 10.32 -10.20
CA ASP A 159 -4.18 9.22 -9.36
C ASP A 159 -3.22 8.85 -8.24
N ILE A 160 -2.09 9.57 -8.13
CA ILE A 160 -1.09 9.34 -7.10
C ILE A 160 -1.30 10.34 -5.96
N SER A 161 -1.20 9.86 -4.73
CA SER A 161 -1.29 10.65 -3.51
C SER A 161 -0.35 11.85 -3.54
N LYS A 162 -0.81 13.00 -3.06
CA LYS A 162 -0.02 14.24 -3.05
C LYS A 162 1.31 14.09 -2.32
N LYS A 163 1.32 13.25 -1.29
CA LYS A 163 2.47 12.98 -0.45
C LYS A 163 2.41 11.57 0.11
N THR A 164 3.52 10.88 0.04
CA THR A 164 3.72 9.57 0.68
C THR A 164 4.91 9.64 1.63
N THR A 165 4.79 9.06 2.81
CA THR A 165 5.90 8.96 3.76
C THR A 165 6.07 7.51 4.17
N VAL A 166 7.31 7.02 4.14
CA VAL A 166 7.67 5.68 4.63
C VAL A 166 8.67 5.79 5.76
N LYS A 167 8.56 4.90 6.76
CA LYS A 167 9.56 4.73 7.80
C LYS A 167 10.17 3.35 7.69
N ILE A 168 11.48 3.30 7.56
CA ILE A 168 12.29 2.11 7.41
C ILE A 168 13.22 2.01 8.61
N ASP A 169 13.23 0.87 9.26
CA ASP A 169 14.11 0.61 10.40
C ASP A 169 15.57 0.56 9.92
N LYS A 170 16.47 1.31 10.58
CA LYS A 170 17.87 1.46 10.15
C LYS A 170 18.70 0.19 10.25
N GLU A 171 18.41 -0.66 11.21
CA GLU A 171 19.17 -1.88 11.46
C GLU A 171 18.69 -3.03 10.58
N SER A 172 17.38 -3.22 10.55
CA SER A 172 16.78 -4.36 9.83
C SER A 172 16.38 -4.05 8.39
N TYR A 173 16.34 -2.79 7.98
CA TYR A 173 15.78 -2.32 6.71
C TYR A 173 14.33 -2.76 6.46
N LEU A 174 13.60 -3.11 7.50
CA LEU A 174 12.18 -3.44 7.37
C LEU A 174 11.32 -2.18 7.30
N LEU A 175 10.36 -2.17 6.38
CA LEU A 175 9.29 -1.18 6.37
C LEU A 175 8.49 -1.29 7.67
N ARG A 176 8.31 -0.17 8.36
CA ARG A 176 7.56 -0.10 9.62
C ARG A 176 6.31 0.73 9.52
N GLU A 177 6.35 1.79 8.74
CA GLU A 177 5.20 2.65 8.57
C GLU A 177 5.12 3.12 7.11
N TYR A 178 3.90 3.17 6.62
CA TYR A 178 3.54 3.75 5.33
C TYR A 178 2.39 4.71 5.54
N SER A 179 2.51 5.95 5.09
CA SER A 179 1.41 6.89 5.17
C SER A 179 1.25 7.70 3.89
N VAL A 180 0.00 7.97 3.55
CA VAL A 180 -0.38 8.75 2.37
C VAL A 180 -1.31 9.88 2.77
N ASP A 181 -1.12 11.03 2.13
CA ASP A 181 -2.04 12.14 2.20
C ASP A 181 -2.98 12.05 0.99
N GLU A 182 -4.27 11.83 1.25
CA GLU A 182 -5.31 11.59 0.26
C GLU A 182 -6.43 12.62 0.36
N ASN A 183 -7.18 12.77 -0.74
CA ASN A 183 -8.44 13.50 -0.73
C ASN A 183 -9.59 12.48 -0.65
N MET A 184 -10.24 12.41 0.48
CA MET A 184 -11.32 11.47 0.77
C MET A 184 -12.66 12.17 0.70
N ALA A 185 -13.44 11.88 -0.35
CA ALA A 185 -14.76 12.50 -0.57
C ALA A 185 -14.74 14.05 -0.51
N GLY A 186 -13.69 14.68 -1.05
CA GLY A 186 -13.53 16.14 -1.05
C GLY A 186 -12.83 16.72 0.18
N PHE A 187 -12.53 15.91 1.20
CA PHE A 187 -11.84 16.36 2.41
C PHE A 187 -10.40 15.87 2.46
N PRO A 188 -9.45 16.71 2.91
CA PRO A 188 -8.08 16.26 3.10
C PRO A 188 -8.05 15.19 4.21
N GLY A 189 -7.37 14.12 3.92
CA GLY A 189 -7.23 12.99 4.83
C GLY A 189 -5.83 12.40 4.80
N LYS A 190 -5.55 11.56 5.78
CA LYS A 190 -4.30 10.81 5.89
C LYS A 190 -4.58 9.37 6.31
N ILE A 191 -4.03 8.42 5.56
CA ILE A 191 -4.00 7.01 5.93
C ILE A 191 -2.60 6.68 6.41
N THR A 192 -2.49 6.02 7.55
CA THR A 192 -1.22 5.51 8.09
C THR A 192 -1.37 4.03 8.38
N LEU A 193 -0.45 3.23 7.85
CA LEU A 193 -0.30 1.81 8.14
C LEU A 193 0.98 1.60 8.94
N THR A 194 0.87 0.98 10.11
CA THR A 194 2.02 0.64 10.96
C THR A 194 2.14 -0.87 11.03
N ILE A 195 3.21 -1.43 10.45
CA ILE A 195 3.48 -2.88 10.49
C ILE A 195 3.87 -3.26 11.90
N THR A 196 3.02 -4.07 12.53
CA THR A 196 3.21 -4.55 13.90
C THR A 196 3.92 -5.90 13.93
N LYS A 197 3.69 -6.75 12.92
CA LYS A 197 4.26 -8.08 12.85
C LYS A 197 4.52 -8.50 11.41
N LEU A 198 5.64 -9.19 11.20
CA LEU A 198 6.02 -9.81 9.94
C LEU A 198 6.60 -11.18 10.25
N THR A 199 5.94 -12.25 9.79
CA THR A 199 6.35 -13.63 10.07
C THR A 199 6.39 -14.46 8.80
N ARG A 200 7.21 -15.53 8.82
CA ARG A 200 7.28 -16.54 7.77
C ARG A 200 6.33 -17.69 8.12
N GLY A 201 5.78 -18.29 7.10
CA GLY A 201 4.87 -19.43 7.21
C GLY A 201 3.40 -19.02 7.38
N CYS A 202 2.54 -19.62 6.56
CA CYS A 202 1.09 -19.54 6.72
C CYS A 202 0.41 -20.81 6.16
N SER A 203 -0.77 -21.11 6.69
CA SER A 203 -1.58 -22.25 6.22
C SER A 203 -2.17 -21.98 4.84
N ASP A 204 -2.23 -23.01 3.99
CA ASP A 204 -2.88 -22.97 2.68
C ASP A 204 -4.41 -22.77 2.77
N ASN A 205 -5.00 -23.02 3.94
CA ASN A 205 -6.44 -22.82 4.15
C ASN A 205 -6.89 -21.36 3.99
N TRP A 206 -5.98 -20.40 4.19
CA TRP A 206 -6.28 -19.00 3.98
C TRP A 206 -6.57 -18.65 2.51
N PHE A 207 -6.08 -19.45 1.57
CA PHE A 207 -6.20 -19.19 0.13
C PHE A 207 -7.35 -19.97 -0.52
N LYS A 208 -8.27 -20.52 0.27
CA LYS A 208 -9.45 -21.23 -0.23
C LYS A 208 -10.69 -20.37 -0.02
N LEU A 209 -11.48 -20.20 -1.09
CA LEU A 209 -12.79 -19.59 -0.96
C LEU A 209 -13.74 -20.58 -0.27
N ASP A 210 -14.04 -20.32 0.99
CA ASP A 210 -15.02 -21.09 1.74
C ASP A 210 -16.38 -20.38 1.72
N MET A 211 -17.31 -20.90 0.95
CA MET A 211 -18.65 -20.32 0.79
C MET A 211 -19.47 -20.35 2.09
N ASN A 212 -19.19 -21.28 3.02
CA ASN A 212 -19.86 -21.34 4.32
C ASN A 212 -19.56 -20.10 5.17
N ARG A 213 -18.35 -19.54 5.02
CA ARG A 213 -17.94 -18.30 5.69
C ARG A 213 -18.79 -17.09 5.25
N TYR A 214 -19.33 -17.14 4.05
CA TYR A 214 -20.06 -16.03 3.42
C TYR A 214 -21.53 -16.37 3.14
N LYS A 215 -22.10 -17.34 3.86
CA LYS A 215 -23.46 -17.87 3.61
C LYS A 215 -24.57 -16.81 3.59
N ASN A 216 -24.39 -15.70 4.30
CA ASN A 216 -25.38 -14.62 4.40
C ASN A 216 -25.14 -13.48 3.40
N ALA A 217 -24.07 -13.55 2.59
CA ALA A 217 -23.73 -12.51 1.64
C ALA A 217 -24.50 -12.66 0.31
N VAL A 218 -24.81 -11.55 -0.32
CA VAL A 218 -25.25 -11.52 -1.72
C VAL A 218 -24.04 -11.84 -2.61
N VAL A 219 -24.13 -12.93 -3.37
CA VAL A 219 -23.05 -13.39 -4.24
C VAL A 219 -23.17 -12.81 -5.63
N VAL A 220 -22.14 -12.09 -6.09
CA VAL A 220 -22.03 -11.53 -7.45
C VAL A 220 -20.88 -12.24 -8.17
N ARG A 221 -21.13 -12.89 -9.31
CA ARG A 221 -20.11 -13.56 -10.14
C ARG A 221 -19.90 -12.76 -11.43
N ARG A 222 -18.63 -12.57 -11.82
CA ARG A 222 -18.23 -11.89 -13.06
C ARG A 222 -17.16 -12.68 -13.81
#